data_61bc5177b810758d105b07c3a051eac8
#
_entry.id   61bc5177b810758d105b07c3a051eac8
#
_cell.length_a   1.000
_cell.length_b   1.000
_cell.length_c   1.000
_cell.angle_alpha   90.00
_cell.angle_beta   90.00
_cell.angle_gamma   90.00
#
_symmetry.space_group_name_H-M   'P 1'
#
loop_
_entity.id
_entity.type
_entity.pdbx_description
1 polymer ?
#
loop_
_entity_poly.entity_id
_entity_poly.type
_entity_poly.pdbx_seq_one_letter_code
_entity_poly.pdbx_strand_id
1 'polypeptide(L)'
;MTSQVPSSIKGHNALVAKRSAVDSTGALRLEPIDGLKVRFTRPVPHEDGHVMEVARQGWEILDDPVVQVYMTTTLPGRHRAWGLHRFSTDRLFVARGLLKLAVYDGRTDSPTFGYVNEFTLSDRSPGLVVVPPNLYHGWKNIGTDEAIVINMPTDAYQYKEPDAWILPWDSQEAQELIPYRF
;
A
#
# COMPACT_ATOMS: atom_id res chain seq x y z
N MET A 1 -18.93 -25.97 3.74
CA MET A 1 -20.36 -25.65 3.51
C MET A 1 -20.46 -24.14 3.45
N THR A 2 -20.72 -23.58 2.27
CA THR A 2 -21.00 -22.15 2.12
C THR A 2 -22.41 -21.89 2.64
N SER A 3 -22.52 -21.23 3.79
CA SER A 3 -23.81 -20.80 4.33
C SER A 3 -24.39 -19.71 3.41
N GLN A 4 -25.34 -20.07 2.57
CA GLN A 4 -26.06 -19.09 1.77
C GLN A 4 -27.04 -18.33 2.67
N VAL A 5 -27.17 -17.03 2.41
CA VAL A 5 -28.16 -16.19 3.10
C VAL A 5 -29.56 -16.65 2.70
N PRO A 6 -30.50 -16.84 3.65
CA PRO A 6 -31.84 -17.27 3.33
C PRO A 6 -32.56 -16.35 2.34
N SER A 7 -33.25 -16.91 1.37
CA SER A 7 -34.00 -16.15 0.36
C SER A 7 -35.15 -15.30 0.93
N SER A 8 -35.60 -15.57 2.18
CA SER A 8 -36.55 -14.76 2.91
C SER A 8 -36.05 -13.37 3.31
N ILE A 9 -34.73 -13.12 3.21
CA ILE A 9 -34.14 -11.81 3.53
C ILE A 9 -34.20 -10.93 2.30
N LYS A 10 -34.89 -9.78 2.41
CA LYS A 10 -34.94 -8.80 1.30
C LYS A 10 -33.51 -8.36 0.91
N GLY A 11 -33.18 -8.46 -0.38
CA GLY A 11 -31.85 -8.10 -0.90
C GLY A 11 -30.77 -9.20 -0.73
N HIS A 12 -31.16 -10.44 -0.37
CA HIS A 12 -30.22 -11.57 -0.16
C HIS A 12 -29.28 -11.79 -1.34
N ASN A 13 -29.71 -11.55 -2.59
CA ASN A 13 -28.88 -11.70 -3.80
C ASN A 13 -27.78 -10.63 -3.91
N ALA A 14 -27.91 -9.52 -3.20
CA ALA A 14 -26.91 -8.45 -3.18
C ALA A 14 -25.92 -8.56 -1.99
N LEU A 15 -26.17 -9.51 -1.08
CA LEU A 15 -25.31 -9.72 0.06
C LEU A 15 -24.07 -10.53 -0.32
N VAL A 16 -22.91 -9.98 0.00
CA VAL A 16 -21.62 -10.64 -0.19
C VAL A 16 -21.09 -11.07 1.17
N ALA A 17 -20.63 -12.32 1.28
CA ALA A 17 -20.05 -12.82 2.52
C ALA A 17 -18.83 -11.97 2.91
N LYS A 18 -18.86 -11.41 4.12
CA LYS A 18 -17.72 -10.66 4.65
C LYS A 18 -16.58 -11.64 4.93
N ARG A 19 -15.46 -11.47 4.23
CA ARG A 19 -14.23 -12.19 4.56
C ARG A 19 -13.62 -11.60 5.82
N SER A 20 -13.07 -12.45 6.68
CA SER A 20 -12.31 -11.99 7.83
C SER A 20 -11.02 -11.32 7.35
N ALA A 21 -10.73 -10.12 7.84
CA ALA A 21 -9.46 -9.44 7.59
C ALA A 21 -8.28 -10.06 8.34
N VAL A 22 -8.57 -10.94 9.31
CA VAL A 22 -7.56 -11.64 10.11
C VAL A 22 -7.81 -13.15 10.08
N ASP A 23 -6.76 -13.92 10.30
CA ASP A 23 -6.82 -15.36 10.48
C ASP A 23 -7.20 -15.73 11.94
N SER A 24 -7.17 -17.04 12.27
CA SER A 24 -7.48 -17.54 13.60
C SER A 24 -6.47 -17.13 14.68
N THR A 25 -5.31 -16.63 14.30
CA THR A 25 -4.27 -16.14 15.22
C THR A 25 -4.36 -14.62 15.43
N GLY A 26 -5.24 -13.91 14.68
CA GLY A 26 -5.34 -12.46 14.67
C GLY A 26 -4.37 -11.79 13.70
N ALA A 27 -3.59 -12.55 12.94
CA ALA A 27 -2.72 -12.01 11.90
C ALA A 27 -3.53 -11.55 10.68
N LEU A 28 -3.08 -10.47 10.05
CA LEU A 28 -3.73 -9.94 8.87
C LEU A 28 -3.69 -10.97 7.72
N ARG A 29 -4.86 -11.26 7.15
CA ARG A 29 -4.96 -12.07 5.93
C ARG A 29 -4.65 -11.19 4.72
N LEU A 30 -3.44 -11.31 4.23
CA LEU A 30 -3.05 -10.79 2.92
C LEU A 30 -2.85 -11.97 1.98
N GLU A 31 -3.47 -11.94 0.80
CA GLU A 31 -3.00 -12.73 -0.35
C GLU A 31 -1.92 -11.85 -1.00
N PRO A 32 -0.63 -12.04 -0.68
CA PRO A 32 0.38 -11.09 -1.08
C PRO A 32 0.62 -11.15 -2.57
N ILE A 33 0.68 -9.98 -3.20
CA ILE A 33 1.23 -9.83 -4.55
C ILE A 33 2.68 -10.32 -4.54
N ASP A 34 3.06 -11.07 -5.55
CA ASP A 34 4.41 -11.61 -5.69
C ASP A 34 5.47 -10.50 -5.63
N GLY A 35 6.42 -10.64 -4.71
CA GLY A 35 7.48 -9.69 -4.43
C GLY A 35 7.09 -8.50 -3.54
N LEU A 36 5.80 -8.23 -3.31
CA LEU A 36 5.35 -7.20 -2.38
C LEU A 36 5.62 -7.64 -0.95
N LYS A 37 6.31 -6.78 -0.18
CA LYS A 37 6.60 -7.08 1.23
C LYS A 37 5.98 -6.00 2.13
N VAL A 38 5.56 -6.38 3.32
CA VAL A 38 5.09 -5.45 4.34
C VAL A 38 5.62 -5.85 5.71
N ARG A 39 6.05 -4.84 6.48
CA ARG A 39 6.42 -4.99 7.88
C ARG A 39 5.63 -3.99 8.70
N PHE A 40 4.68 -4.45 9.48
CA PHE A 40 4.04 -3.61 10.48
C PHE A 40 5.01 -3.33 11.62
N THR A 41 5.13 -2.07 11.97
CA THR A 41 5.97 -1.61 13.07
C THR A 41 5.08 -1.20 14.26
N ARG A 42 5.69 -1.03 15.43
CA ARG A 42 4.95 -0.67 16.63
C ARG A 42 5.60 0.55 17.27
N PRO A 43 4.85 1.63 17.49
CA PRO A 43 5.31 2.73 18.32
C PRO A 43 5.57 2.23 19.74
N VAL A 44 6.72 2.60 20.31
CA VAL A 44 7.08 2.33 21.70
C VAL A 44 6.81 3.60 22.50
N PRO A 45 5.77 3.62 23.36
CA PRO A 45 5.39 4.83 24.08
C PRO A 45 6.41 5.16 25.18
N HIS A 46 6.61 6.45 25.40
CA HIS A 46 7.36 7.06 26.49
C HIS A 46 6.50 8.12 27.16
N GLU A 47 6.96 8.67 28.26
CA GLU A 47 6.24 9.70 29.03
C GLU A 47 5.98 10.97 28.18
N ASP A 48 6.93 11.33 27.35
CA ASP A 48 6.94 12.54 26.49
C ASP A 48 6.60 12.27 25.00
N GLY A 49 6.22 11.02 24.65
CA GLY A 49 5.88 10.68 23.28
C GLY A 49 6.07 9.20 22.95
N HIS A 50 6.63 8.91 21.79
CA HIS A 50 6.97 7.54 21.38
C HIS A 50 8.19 7.51 20.47
N VAL A 51 8.87 6.37 20.44
CA VAL A 51 9.91 6.04 19.45
C VAL A 51 9.37 4.97 18.51
N MET A 52 9.68 5.11 17.24
CA MET A 52 9.29 4.16 16.19
C MET A 52 10.43 3.98 15.19
N GLU A 53 10.85 2.74 15.01
CA GLU A 53 11.80 2.42 13.95
C GLU A 53 11.05 2.38 12.60
N VAL A 54 11.50 3.19 11.66
CA VAL A 54 10.96 3.26 10.29
C VAL A 54 11.67 2.27 9.38
N ALA A 55 13.00 2.22 9.48
CA ALA A 55 13.86 1.33 8.72
C ALA A 55 15.12 1.04 9.53
N ARG A 56 15.62 -0.19 9.40
CA ARG A 56 16.85 -0.60 10.08
C ARG A 56 17.61 -1.60 9.22
N GLN A 57 18.92 -1.38 9.10
CA GLN A 57 19.81 -2.36 8.47
C GLN A 57 19.68 -3.72 9.17
N GLY A 58 19.60 -4.80 8.38
CA GLY A 58 19.42 -6.17 8.88
C GLY A 58 17.95 -6.60 9.05
N TRP A 59 16.98 -5.76 8.73
CA TRP A 59 15.62 -6.26 8.52
C TRP A 59 15.55 -6.99 7.18
N GLU A 60 15.03 -8.21 7.17
CA GLU A 60 14.88 -9.04 5.96
C GLU A 60 14.05 -8.38 4.84
N ILE A 61 13.25 -7.37 5.19
CA ILE A 61 12.48 -6.59 4.23
C ILE A 61 13.31 -5.52 3.51
N LEU A 62 14.52 -5.23 4.00
CA LEU A 62 15.43 -4.22 3.48
C LEU A 62 16.70 -4.90 2.96
N ASP A 63 16.59 -5.54 1.79
CA ASP A 63 17.71 -6.28 1.17
C ASP A 63 18.79 -5.33 0.62
N ASP A 64 18.39 -4.13 0.15
CA ASP A 64 19.26 -3.14 -0.44
C ASP A 64 19.51 -1.93 0.49
N PRO A 65 20.66 -1.24 0.38
CA PRO A 65 20.94 -0.07 1.18
C PRO A 65 19.95 1.08 0.89
N VAL A 66 19.80 1.97 1.87
CA VAL A 66 19.04 3.22 1.69
C VAL A 66 19.96 4.24 1.02
N VAL A 67 19.70 4.56 -0.25
CA VAL A 67 20.52 5.49 -1.04
C VAL A 67 19.95 6.89 -1.12
N GLN A 68 18.63 7.02 -0.91
CA GLN A 68 17.90 8.28 -0.87
C GLN A 68 16.74 8.18 0.11
N VAL A 69 16.41 9.28 0.75
CA VAL A 69 15.19 9.43 1.54
C VAL A 69 14.51 10.71 1.14
N TYR A 70 13.23 10.65 0.83
CA TYR A 70 12.44 11.86 0.61
C TYR A 70 11.04 11.73 1.21
N MET A 71 10.41 12.86 1.39
CA MET A 71 9.09 12.97 1.97
C MET A 71 8.11 13.48 0.92
N THR A 72 6.93 12.88 0.91
CA THR A 72 5.80 13.32 0.10
C THR A 72 4.63 13.63 1.01
N THR A 73 3.97 14.76 0.79
CA THR A 73 2.74 15.10 1.49
C THR A 73 1.51 14.92 0.60
N THR A 74 0.36 14.67 1.24
CA THR A 74 -0.91 14.54 0.54
C THR A 74 -2.02 15.18 1.37
N LEU A 75 -2.68 16.19 0.80
CA LEU A 75 -3.79 16.90 1.45
C LEU A 75 -5.00 15.98 1.64
N PRO A 76 -5.90 16.25 2.59
CA PRO A 76 -7.12 15.48 2.83
C PRO A 76 -7.94 15.26 1.56
N GLY A 77 -8.41 14.03 1.37
CA GLY A 77 -9.21 13.61 0.22
C GLY A 77 -8.45 13.51 -1.12
N ARG A 78 -7.17 13.90 -1.17
CA ARG A 78 -6.38 13.86 -2.41
C ARG A 78 -5.75 12.48 -2.63
N HIS A 79 -5.46 12.20 -3.90
CA HIS A 79 -4.84 10.97 -4.40
C HIS A 79 -3.43 11.25 -4.93
N ARG A 80 -2.57 10.25 -4.82
CA ARG A 80 -1.30 10.13 -5.56
C ARG A 80 -1.25 8.72 -6.13
N ALA A 81 -1.82 8.53 -7.34
CA ALA A 81 -1.96 7.24 -8.00
C ALA A 81 -2.15 7.45 -9.52
N TRP A 82 -1.79 6.50 -10.31
CA TRP A 82 -1.03 5.29 -10.02
C TRP A 82 0.41 5.50 -10.46
N GLY A 83 1.35 5.31 -9.57
CA GLY A 83 2.77 5.30 -9.88
C GLY A 83 3.24 3.92 -10.34
N LEU A 84 4.32 3.89 -11.12
CA LEU A 84 5.02 2.68 -11.53
C LEU A 84 6.49 2.99 -11.73
N HIS A 85 7.37 2.12 -11.26
CA HIS A 85 8.82 2.15 -11.49
C HIS A 85 9.24 0.87 -12.20
N ARG A 86 10.17 0.98 -13.16
CA ARG A 86 10.66 -0.18 -13.92
C ARG A 86 11.82 -0.89 -13.24
N PHE A 87 12.61 -0.18 -12.46
CA PHE A 87 13.86 -0.66 -11.89
C PHE A 87 13.91 -0.46 -10.38
N SER A 88 13.45 0.69 -9.91
CA SER A 88 13.51 1.06 -8.50
C SER A 88 12.41 0.39 -7.68
N THR A 89 12.76 -0.05 -6.48
CA THR A 89 11.83 -0.50 -5.45
C THR A 89 11.49 0.68 -4.54
N ASP A 90 10.22 0.95 -4.33
CA ASP A 90 9.77 1.92 -3.33
C ASP A 90 9.64 1.29 -1.94
N ARG A 91 10.04 2.02 -0.91
CA ARG A 91 9.91 1.63 0.50
C ARG A 91 9.13 2.72 1.22
N LEU A 92 7.81 2.53 1.26
CA LEU A 92 6.83 3.55 1.67
C LEU A 92 6.47 3.38 3.15
N PHE A 93 6.58 4.47 3.90
CA PHE A 93 6.21 4.52 5.30
C PHE A 93 5.33 5.75 5.59
N VAL A 94 4.17 5.54 6.22
CA VAL A 94 3.27 6.63 6.61
C VAL A 94 3.69 7.18 7.97
N ALA A 95 4.35 8.33 7.97
CA ALA A 95 4.87 8.97 9.17
C ALA A 95 3.80 9.77 9.92
N ARG A 96 2.76 10.26 9.21
CA ARG A 96 1.65 11.02 9.79
C ARG A 96 0.40 10.90 8.92
N GLY A 97 -0.76 11.01 9.55
CA GLY A 97 -2.06 11.02 8.88
C GLY A 97 -2.64 9.63 8.69
N LEU A 98 -3.65 9.51 7.85
CA LEU A 98 -4.35 8.26 7.56
C LEU A 98 -4.45 8.05 6.06
N LEU A 99 -3.74 7.06 5.55
CA LEU A 99 -3.70 6.73 4.13
C LEU A 99 -4.30 5.35 3.84
N LYS A 100 -5.01 5.29 2.74
CA LYS A 100 -5.35 4.05 2.06
C LYS A 100 -4.37 3.89 0.90
N LEU A 101 -3.42 2.95 1.03
CA LEU A 101 -2.43 2.60 0.02
C LEU A 101 -2.90 1.35 -0.71
N ALA A 102 -2.86 1.37 -2.04
CA ALA A 102 -3.20 0.23 -2.87
C ALA A 102 -2.05 -0.11 -3.82
N VAL A 103 -1.85 -1.41 -4.05
CA VAL A 103 -0.88 -1.96 -5.00
C VAL A 103 -1.62 -2.93 -5.91
N TYR A 104 -1.40 -2.82 -7.22
CA TYR A 104 -1.99 -3.68 -8.23
C TYR A 104 -0.91 -4.37 -9.04
N ASP A 105 -1.05 -5.68 -9.23
CA ASP A 105 -0.17 -6.46 -10.09
C ASP A 105 -0.73 -6.55 -11.51
N GLY A 106 -0.18 -5.72 -12.39
CA GLY A 106 -0.50 -5.72 -13.81
C GLY A 106 0.47 -6.53 -14.68
N ARG A 107 1.42 -7.25 -14.07
CA ARG A 107 2.42 -8.07 -14.77
C ARG A 107 1.77 -9.35 -15.30
N THR A 108 1.64 -9.48 -16.62
CA THR A 108 0.90 -10.58 -17.27
C THR A 108 1.53 -11.96 -17.08
N ASP A 109 2.80 -12.01 -16.70
CA ASP A 109 3.58 -13.22 -16.41
C ASP A 109 3.70 -13.54 -14.91
N SER A 110 3.10 -12.73 -14.05
CA SER A 110 3.11 -12.90 -12.60
C SER A 110 2.09 -13.96 -12.14
N PRO A 111 2.44 -14.80 -11.14
CA PRO A 111 1.48 -15.70 -10.52
C PRO A 111 0.33 -14.97 -9.80
N THR A 112 0.49 -13.68 -9.52
CA THR A 112 -0.51 -12.82 -8.87
C THR A 112 -1.07 -11.75 -9.80
N PHE A 113 -0.98 -11.95 -11.12
CA PHE A 113 -1.60 -11.06 -12.10
C PHE A 113 -3.06 -10.77 -11.75
N GLY A 114 -3.43 -9.50 -11.75
CA GLY A 114 -4.79 -9.04 -11.42
C GLY A 114 -5.08 -8.86 -9.93
N TYR A 115 -4.17 -9.21 -9.04
CA TYR A 115 -4.35 -9.03 -7.60
C TYR A 115 -4.22 -7.57 -7.19
N VAL A 116 -5.01 -7.19 -6.19
CA VAL A 116 -4.91 -5.88 -5.51
C VAL A 116 -4.67 -6.13 -4.03
N ASN A 117 -3.64 -5.49 -3.48
CA ASN A 117 -3.46 -5.39 -2.04
C ASN A 117 -3.75 -3.96 -1.57
N GLU A 118 -4.56 -3.84 -0.51
CA GLU A 118 -4.92 -2.57 0.13
C GLU A 118 -4.40 -2.54 1.56
N PHE A 119 -3.81 -1.41 1.95
CA PHE A 119 -3.31 -1.16 3.29
C PHE A 119 -3.88 0.15 3.83
N THR A 120 -4.48 0.12 5.01
CA THR A 120 -4.81 1.34 5.74
C THR A 120 -3.71 1.60 6.77
N LEU A 121 -2.92 2.63 6.52
CA LEU A 121 -1.72 2.96 7.28
C LEU A 121 -1.82 4.35 7.91
N SER A 122 -1.24 4.49 9.09
CA SER A 122 -1.18 5.75 9.82
C SER A 122 -0.02 5.73 10.82
N ASP A 123 0.25 6.87 11.45
CA ASP A 123 1.15 6.98 12.59
C ASP A 123 0.75 6.12 13.81
N ARG A 124 -0.54 5.73 13.89
CA ARG A 124 -1.05 4.82 14.95
C ARG A 124 -1.09 3.35 14.52
N SER A 125 -1.08 3.08 13.23
CA SER A 125 -1.01 1.74 12.65
C SER A 125 0.04 1.73 11.54
N PRO A 126 1.32 1.90 11.93
CA PRO A 126 2.40 2.11 10.98
C PRO A 126 2.85 0.81 10.33
N GLY A 127 3.29 0.93 9.09
CA GLY A 127 3.88 -0.16 8.33
C GLY A 127 4.83 0.35 7.25
N LEU A 128 5.89 -0.39 7.03
CA LEU A 128 6.78 -0.24 5.89
C LEU A 128 6.29 -1.17 4.79
N VAL A 129 5.88 -0.59 3.66
CA VAL A 129 5.47 -1.33 2.46
C VAL A 129 6.57 -1.22 1.43
N VAL A 130 7.08 -2.36 0.99
CA VAL A 130 8.14 -2.46 -0.02
C VAL A 130 7.50 -2.91 -1.33
N VAL A 131 7.45 -2.00 -2.28
CA VAL A 131 6.82 -2.18 -3.58
C VAL A 131 7.91 -2.42 -4.62
N PRO A 132 8.09 -3.65 -5.12
CA PRO A 132 9.07 -3.95 -6.15
C PRO A 132 8.74 -3.28 -7.50
N PRO A 133 9.66 -3.28 -8.45
CA PRO A 133 9.42 -2.76 -9.80
C PRO A 133 8.22 -3.38 -10.49
N ASN A 134 7.65 -2.62 -11.43
CA ASN A 134 6.54 -3.04 -12.30
C ASN A 134 5.21 -3.31 -11.60
N LEU A 135 5.03 -2.85 -10.35
CA LEU A 135 3.73 -2.84 -9.69
C LEU A 135 3.13 -1.43 -9.70
N TYR A 136 1.87 -1.32 -10.11
CA TYR A 136 1.12 -0.09 -9.94
C TYR A 136 0.83 0.13 -8.47
N HIS A 137 1.11 1.33 -7.99
CA HIS A 137 0.85 1.67 -6.60
C HIS A 137 0.41 3.12 -6.45
N GLY A 138 -0.27 3.39 -5.35
CA GLY A 138 -0.74 4.73 -5.07
C GLY A 138 -1.52 4.77 -3.78
N TRP A 139 -1.94 5.98 -3.39
CA TRP A 139 -2.70 6.17 -2.17
C TRP A 139 -3.68 7.33 -2.25
N LYS A 140 -4.64 7.29 -1.34
CA LYS A 140 -5.55 8.37 -1.00
C LYS A 140 -5.37 8.76 0.46
N ASN A 141 -5.34 10.05 0.74
CA ASN A 141 -5.49 10.53 2.11
C ASN A 141 -6.97 10.48 2.50
N ILE A 142 -7.31 9.57 3.43
CA ILE A 142 -8.66 9.36 3.96
C ILE A 142 -8.82 9.98 5.36
N GLY A 143 -7.80 10.68 5.85
CA GLY A 143 -7.81 11.44 7.09
C GLY A 143 -8.30 12.88 6.90
N THR A 144 -8.28 13.62 7.99
CA THR A 144 -8.69 15.04 8.07
C THR A 144 -7.51 16.01 8.00
N ASP A 145 -6.29 15.50 8.20
CA ASP A 145 -5.06 16.27 8.19
C ASP A 145 -4.16 15.88 7.01
N GLU A 146 -3.15 16.70 6.74
CA GLU A 146 -2.13 16.36 5.75
C GLU A 146 -1.40 15.07 6.15
N ALA A 147 -1.33 14.15 5.23
CA ALA A 147 -0.59 12.91 5.42
C ALA A 147 0.84 13.04 4.90
N ILE A 148 1.79 12.39 5.61
CA ILE A 148 3.21 12.40 5.29
C ILE A 148 3.66 10.96 5.02
N VAL A 149 4.21 10.76 3.82
CA VAL A 149 4.84 9.50 3.41
C VAL A 149 6.34 9.72 3.27
N ILE A 150 7.11 8.90 3.95
CA ILE A 150 8.57 8.79 3.73
C ILE A 150 8.78 7.67 2.71
N ASN A 151 9.53 7.96 1.66
CA ASN A 151 10.01 6.97 0.72
C ASN A 151 11.53 6.82 0.78
N MET A 152 11.99 5.57 0.72
CA MET A 152 13.40 5.19 0.75
C MET A 152 13.68 4.27 -0.45
N PRO A 153 13.72 4.80 -1.69
CA PRO A 153 13.89 3.99 -2.89
C PRO A 153 15.25 3.29 -2.92
N THR A 154 15.35 2.22 -3.70
CA THR A 154 16.61 1.50 -3.92
C THR A 154 17.58 2.26 -4.83
N ASP A 155 17.06 3.15 -5.66
CA ASP A 155 17.81 3.94 -6.60
C ASP A 155 17.61 5.43 -6.35
N ALA A 156 18.68 6.20 -6.44
CA ALA A 156 18.59 7.64 -6.35
C ALA A 156 17.91 8.22 -7.59
N TYR A 157 17.05 9.22 -7.39
CA TYR A 157 16.29 9.84 -8.46
C TYR A 157 17.19 10.42 -9.56
N GLN A 158 16.92 10.02 -10.80
CA GLN A 158 17.66 10.46 -11.96
C GLN A 158 16.94 11.63 -12.64
N TYR A 159 17.46 12.85 -12.49
CA TYR A 159 16.81 14.08 -12.99
C TYR A 159 16.69 14.15 -14.51
N LYS A 160 17.57 13.49 -15.25
CA LYS A 160 17.56 13.51 -16.73
C LYS A 160 16.65 12.45 -17.32
N GLU A 161 16.64 11.27 -16.71
CA GLU A 161 15.87 10.11 -17.17
C GLU A 161 15.20 9.43 -15.95
N PRO A 162 14.14 10.02 -15.42
CA PRO A 162 13.52 9.50 -14.20
C PRO A 162 12.83 8.16 -14.47
N ASP A 163 13.07 7.17 -13.61
CA ASP A 163 12.30 5.94 -13.55
C ASP A 163 11.00 6.17 -12.77
N ALA A 164 10.13 7.03 -13.32
CA ALA A 164 8.88 7.41 -12.69
C ALA A 164 7.78 7.55 -13.74
N TRP A 165 6.84 6.65 -13.70
CA TRP A 165 5.71 6.60 -14.62
C TRP A 165 4.41 6.83 -13.86
N ILE A 166 3.48 7.54 -14.48
CA ILE A 166 2.19 7.85 -13.85
C ILE A 166 1.07 7.48 -14.82
N LEU A 167 0.14 6.65 -14.35
CA LEU A 167 -1.16 6.45 -14.96
C LEU A 167 -2.18 7.24 -14.12
N PRO A 168 -2.78 8.32 -14.64
CA PRO A 168 -3.73 9.12 -13.86
C PRO A 168 -4.89 8.25 -13.35
N TRP A 169 -5.12 8.28 -12.04
CA TRP A 169 -6.05 7.39 -11.33
C TRP A 169 -7.51 7.51 -11.81
N ASP A 170 -7.89 8.66 -12.34
CA ASP A 170 -9.21 9.00 -12.85
C ASP A 170 -9.32 8.90 -14.38
N SER A 171 -8.24 8.49 -15.07
CA SER A 171 -8.28 8.25 -16.50
C SER A 171 -9.11 7.01 -16.85
N GLN A 172 -9.63 6.98 -18.07
CA GLN A 172 -10.38 5.83 -18.56
C GLN A 172 -9.50 4.57 -18.57
N GLU A 173 -8.25 4.69 -18.98
CA GLU A 173 -7.28 3.59 -19.04
C GLU A 173 -7.03 3.00 -17.64
N ALA A 174 -6.89 3.84 -16.63
CA ALA A 174 -6.72 3.37 -15.25
C ALA A 174 -7.97 2.64 -14.75
N GLN A 175 -9.16 3.15 -15.12
CA GLN A 175 -10.43 2.56 -14.72
C GLN A 175 -10.72 1.22 -15.39
N GLU A 176 -10.26 1.03 -16.61
CA GLU A 176 -10.39 -0.24 -17.34
C GLU A 176 -9.34 -1.27 -16.90
N LEU A 177 -8.10 -0.81 -16.64
CA LEU A 177 -6.97 -1.69 -16.31
C LEU A 177 -7.02 -2.15 -14.85
N ILE A 178 -7.26 -1.24 -13.90
CA ILE A 178 -7.09 -1.51 -12.48
C ILE A 178 -8.46 -1.68 -11.81
N PRO A 179 -8.80 -2.89 -11.32
CA PRO A 179 -10.11 -3.19 -10.73
C PRO A 179 -10.19 -2.68 -9.27
N TYR A 180 -9.78 -1.44 -9.05
CA TYR A 180 -9.77 -0.80 -7.74
C TYR A 180 -10.18 0.66 -7.81
N ARG A 181 -10.91 1.12 -6.78
CA ARG A 181 -11.33 2.51 -6.61
C ARG A 181 -11.01 2.97 -5.19
N PHE A 182 -10.41 4.16 -5.11
CA PHE A 182 -10.08 4.79 -3.82
C PHE A 182 -11.30 5.37 -3.11
#